data_53a4298561dbaf83d0f7d53890c26559
#
_entry.id   53a4298561dbaf83d0f7d53890c26559
#
_cell.length_a   1.000
_cell.length_b   1.000
_cell.length_c   1.000
_cell.angle_alpha   90.00
_cell.angle_beta   90.00
_cell.angle_gamma   90.00
#
_symmetry.space_group_name_H-M   'P 1'
#
loop_
_entity.id
_entity.type
_entity.pdbx_description
1 polymer ?
#
loop_
_entity_poly.entity_id
_entity_poly.type
_entity_poly.pdbx_seq_one_letter_code
_entity_poly.pdbx_strand_id
1 'polypeptide(L)'
;VGSFPARNRIIAGLSDGVLVTEGASDSGSLITANFGLEFGRKVFAVPGPITSSLSAAPLRLIEKGAKLVITPDDITRELGIKNHELRKNEKKFAGLSSEENKIVQLLENEPLHFDEIVRCLKLDPSKTGSLLSIMEMKGLIKSLSGGNYSVVS
;
A
#
# COMPACT_ATOMS: atom_id res chain seq x y z
N VAL A 1 10.90 -19.98 -29.90
CA VAL A 1 10.24 -20.61 -28.73
C VAL A 1 11.28 -20.67 -27.61
N GLY A 2 11.17 -19.87 -26.56
CA GLY A 2 12.13 -19.88 -25.42
C GLY A 2 12.33 -18.54 -24.72
N SER A 3 11.69 -17.43 -25.15
CA SER A 3 11.96 -16.11 -24.61
C SER A 3 11.34 -15.83 -23.23
N PHE A 4 10.24 -16.51 -22.86
CA PHE A 4 9.54 -16.23 -21.60
C PHE A 4 10.36 -16.63 -20.35
N PRO A 5 10.95 -17.82 -20.24
CA PRO A 5 11.80 -18.17 -19.11
C PRO A 5 13.06 -17.29 -19.01
N ALA A 6 13.67 -16.96 -20.15
CA ALA A 6 14.85 -16.10 -20.19
C ALA A 6 14.53 -14.69 -19.68
N ARG A 7 13.39 -14.12 -20.10
CA ARG A 7 12.91 -12.82 -19.59
C ARG A 7 12.62 -12.87 -18.09
N ASN A 8 11.94 -13.90 -17.62
CA ASN A 8 11.61 -14.07 -16.20
C ASN A 8 12.85 -14.16 -15.31
N ARG A 9 13.92 -14.78 -15.81
CA ARG A 9 15.23 -14.80 -15.16
C ARG A 9 15.80 -13.40 -14.98
N ILE A 10 15.74 -12.56 -16.03
CA ILE A 10 16.22 -11.16 -15.98
C ILE A 10 15.36 -10.36 -14.99
N ILE A 11 14.04 -10.50 -15.05
CA ILE A 11 13.12 -9.82 -14.12
C ILE A 11 13.48 -10.17 -12.68
N ALA A 12 13.60 -11.44 -12.34
CA ALA A 12 13.96 -11.89 -11.00
C ALA A 12 15.34 -11.37 -10.56
N GLY A 13 16.33 -11.36 -11.47
CA GLY A 13 17.68 -10.91 -11.18
C GLY A 13 17.77 -9.41 -10.87
N LEU A 14 16.96 -8.59 -11.52
CA LEU A 14 16.93 -7.13 -11.35
C LEU A 14 15.99 -6.66 -10.23
N SER A 15 15.15 -7.54 -9.69
CA SER A 15 14.21 -7.19 -8.61
C SER A 15 14.86 -7.31 -7.24
N ASP A 16 14.40 -6.52 -6.26
CA ASP A 16 14.74 -6.67 -4.85
C ASP A 16 14.03 -7.87 -4.22
N GLY A 17 12.85 -8.21 -4.75
CA GLY A 17 12.07 -9.37 -4.34
C GLY A 17 11.00 -9.73 -5.37
N VAL A 18 10.43 -10.92 -5.25
CA VAL A 18 9.37 -11.42 -6.12
C VAL A 18 8.14 -11.70 -5.28
N LEU A 19 7.02 -11.04 -5.61
CA LEU A 19 5.72 -11.28 -4.98
C LEU A 19 4.84 -12.10 -5.90
N VAL A 20 4.29 -13.19 -5.40
CA VAL A 20 3.27 -14.00 -6.07
C VAL A 20 1.95 -13.84 -5.34
N THR A 21 0.98 -13.22 -6.00
CA THR A 21 -0.36 -12.95 -5.45
C THR A 21 -1.31 -14.12 -5.66
N GLU A 22 -1.28 -14.71 -6.87
CA GLU A 22 -2.09 -15.86 -7.23
C GLU A 22 -1.45 -16.63 -8.37
N GLY A 23 -1.84 -17.89 -8.53
CA GLY A 23 -1.39 -18.75 -9.61
C GLY A 23 -1.76 -20.21 -9.36
N ALA A 24 -2.07 -20.93 -10.44
CA ALA A 24 -2.27 -22.37 -10.40
C ALA A 24 -0.95 -23.11 -10.16
N SER A 25 -1.04 -24.41 -9.89
CA SER A 25 0.14 -25.26 -9.60
C SER A 25 1.19 -25.32 -10.71
N ASP A 26 0.81 -25.02 -11.94
CA ASP A 26 1.65 -24.99 -13.14
C ASP A 26 1.89 -23.55 -13.66
N SER A 27 1.57 -22.54 -12.86
CA SER A 27 1.70 -21.13 -13.26
C SER A 27 3.15 -20.75 -13.57
N GLY A 28 3.30 -19.96 -14.66
CA GLY A 28 4.59 -19.35 -15.01
C GLY A 28 5.17 -18.41 -13.94
N SER A 29 4.35 -17.92 -12.99
CA SER A 29 4.81 -17.15 -11.84
C SER A 29 5.78 -17.93 -10.95
N LEU A 30 5.61 -19.25 -10.86
CA LEU A 30 6.54 -20.13 -10.15
C LEU A 30 7.95 -20.15 -10.76
N ILE A 31 8.06 -19.99 -12.09
CA ILE A 31 9.35 -19.90 -12.77
C ILE A 31 10.11 -18.66 -12.30
N THR A 32 9.41 -17.51 -12.25
CA THR A 32 10.00 -16.25 -11.77
C THR A 32 10.38 -16.34 -10.30
N ALA A 33 9.51 -16.92 -9.46
CA ALA A 33 9.76 -17.11 -8.04
C ALA A 33 10.98 -18.02 -7.79
N ASN A 34 11.11 -19.12 -8.55
CA ASN A 34 12.27 -20.03 -8.44
C ASN A 34 13.58 -19.31 -8.83
N PHE A 35 13.59 -18.52 -9.91
CA PHE A 35 14.76 -17.70 -10.24
C PHE A 35 15.07 -16.69 -9.14
N GLY A 36 14.04 -16.12 -8.50
CA GLY A 36 14.22 -15.26 -7.33
C GLY A 36 14.98 -15.97 -6.22
N LEU A 37 14.56 -17.18 -5.86
CA LEU A 37 15.25 -18.02 -4.85
C LEU A 37 16.70 -18.35 -5.27
N GLU A 38 16.91 -18.77 -6.52
CA GLU A 38 18.25 -19.07 -7.05
C GLU A 38 19.21 -17.87 -6.96
N PHE A 39 18.71 -16.66 -7.16
CA PHE A 39 19.48 -15.41 -7.07
C PHE A 39 19.55 -14.84 -5.65
N GLY A 40 19.06 -15.54 -4.63
CA GLY A 40 19.05 -15.08 -3.25
C GLY A 40 18.12 -13.89 -3.02
N ARG A 41 17.14 -13.67 -3.91
CA ARG A 41 16.13 -12.65 -3.74
C ARG A 41 15.06 -13.09 -2.77
N LYS A 42 14.45 -12.15 -2.08
CA LYS A 42 13.30 -12.44 -1.22
C LYS A 42 12.10 -12.85 -2.07
N VAL A 43 11.46 -13.96 -1.70
CA VAL A 43 10.22 -14.40 -2.35
C VAL A 43 9.08 -14.26 -1.36
N PHE A 44 8.02 -13.63 -1.82
CA PHE A 44 6.82 -13.30 -1.08
C PHE A 44 5.62 -13.97 -1.70
N ALA A 45 4.64 -14.37 -0.89
CA ALA A 45 3.41 -14.95 -1.38
C ALA A 45 2.20 -14.49 -0.56
N VAL A 46 1.12 -14.14 -1.25
CA VAL A 46 -0.15 -13.78 -0.64
C VAL A 46 -0.96 -15.06 -0.42
N PRO A 47 -1.37 -15.37 0.83
CA PRO A 47 -2.20 -16.53 1.08
C PRO A 47 -3.60 -16.36 0.47
N GLY A 48 -4.16 -17.43 -0.06
CA GLY A 48 -5.51 -17.45 -0.57
C GLY A 48 -6.30 -18.66 -0.06
N PRO A 49 -7.60 -18.73 -0.35
CA PRO A 49 -8.44 -19.85 0.06
C PRO A 49 -7.92 -21.17 -0.48
N ILE A 50 -7.82 -22.20 0.38
CA ILE A 50 -7.34 -23.54 -0.01
C ILE A 50 -8.24 -24.20 -1.06
N THR A 51 -9.48 -23.73 -1.19
CA THR A 51 -10.45 -24.21 -2.18
C THR A 51 -10.28 -23.58 -3.56
N SER A 52 -9.45 -22.54 -3.68
CA SER A 52 -9.16 -21.89 -4.96
C SER A 52 -7.95 -22.52 -5.63
N SER A 53 -8.09 -22.90 -6.89
CA SER A 53 -6.98 -23.40 -7.70
C SER A 53 -5.88 -22.36 -7.91
N LEU A 54 -6.22 -21.06 -7.86
CA LEU A 54 -5.27 -19.95 -7.98
C LEU A 54 -4.44 -19.72 -6.71
N SER A 55 -4.81 -20.32 -5.60
CA SER A 55 -4.03 -20.27 -4.36
C SER A 55 -2.90 -21.33 -4.33
N ALA A 56 -2.91 -22.29 -5.26
CA ALA A 56 -1.97 -23.41 -5.23
C ALA A 56 -0.50 -22.97 -5.32
N ALA A 57 -0.17 -22.01 -6.20
CA ALA A 57 1.20 -21.51 -6.35
C ALA A 57 1.67 -20.72 -5.11
N PRO A 58 0.94 -19.73 -4.59
CA PRO A 58 1.31 -19.02 -3.36
C PRO A 58 1.48 -19.96 -2.15
N LEU A 59 0.52 -20.86 -1.91
CA LEU A 59 0.59 -21.79 -0.78
C LEU A 59 1.82 -22.71 -0.86
N ARG A 60 2.12 -23.22 -2.06
CA ARG A 60 3.32 -24.05 -2.31
C ARG A 60 4.62 -23.26 -2.09
N LEU A 61 4.63 -21.98 -2.43
CA LEU A 61 5.79 -21.11 -2.18
C LEU A 61 5.98 -20.86 -0.70
N ILE A 62 4.90 -20.63 0.06
CA ILE A 62 4.93 -20.47 1.52
C ILE A 62 5.47 -21.74 2.19
N GLU A 63 5.00 -22.92 1.77
CA GLU A 63 5.52 -24.22 2.24
C GLU A 63 7.03 -24.36 2.01
N LYS A 64 7.54 -23.82 0.90
CA LYS A 64 8.96 -23.79 0.56
C LYS A 64 9.76 -22.67 1.24
N GLY A 65 9.15 -21.91 2.12
CA GLY A 65 9.81 -20.85 2.89
C GLY A 65 9.69 -19.44 2.30
N ALA A 66 8.83 -19.22 1.30
CA ALA A 66 8.51 -17.88 0.88
C ALA A 66 7.81 -17.12 2.01
N LYS A 67 8.09 -15.82 2.14
CA LYS A 67 7.49 -14.97 3.17
C LYS A 67 6.01 -14.75 2.89
N LEU A 68 5.16 -15.11 3.83
CA LEU A 68 3.75 -14.81 3.79
C LEU A 68 3.53 -13.29 3.91
N VAL A 69 2.68 -12.74 3.05
CA VAL A 69 2.36 -11.31 3.00
C VAL A 69 0.85 -11.12 3.16
N ILE A 70 0.48 -10.32 4.14
CA ILE A 70 -0.91 -9.89 4.38
C ILE A 70 -1.05 -8.41 4.01
N THR A 71 -0.02 -7.61 4.26
CA THR A 71 0.00 -6.17 4.02
C THR A 71 1.25 -5.76 3.23
N PRO A 72 1.23 -4.64 2.50
CA PRO A 72 2.42 -4.09 1.84
C PRO A 72 3.59 -3.85 2.79
N ASP A 73 3.31 -3.56 4.06
CA ASP A 73 4.33 -3.32 5.09
C ASP A 73 5.18 -4.55 5.40
N ASP A 74 4.62 -5.75 5.20
CA ASP A 74 5.37 -7.00 5.37
C ASP A 74 6.53 -7.07 4.37
N ILE A 75 6.30 -6.59 3.13
CA ILE A 75 7.31 -6.55 2.07
C ILE A 75 8.38 -5.50 2.39
N THR A 76 7.96 -4.27 2.69
CA THR A 76 8.89 -3.16 2.96
C THR A 76 9.76 -3.42 4.17
N ARG A 77 9.19 -4.02 5.21
CA ARG A 77 9.91 -4.45 6.42
C ARG A 77 10.96 -5.50 6.10
N GLU A 78 10.58 -6.51 5.34
CA GLU A 78 11.48 -7.63 4.98
C GLU A 78 12.60 -7.19 4.02
N LEU A 79 12.33 -6.26 3.11
CA LEU A 79 13.32 -5.68 2.21
C LEU A 79 14.19 -4.60 2.87
N GLY A 80 13.90 -4.23 4.12
CA GLY A 80 14.62 -3.16 4.82
C GLY A 80 14.38 -1.78 4.20
N ILE A 81 13.33 -1.63 3.41
CA ILE A 81 12.93 -0.35 2.83
C ILE A 81 12.36 0.49 3.97
N LYS A 82 13.15 1.46 4.41
CA LYS A 82 12.66 2.44 5.38
C LYS A 82 11.65 3.32 4.64
N ASN A 83 10.37 3.13 4.94
CA ASN A 83 9.31 3.99 4.43
C ASN A 83 9.53 5.42 4.95
N HIS A 84 10.39 6.15 4.26
CA HIS A 84 10.65 7.56 4.54
C HIS A 84 9.39 8.42 4.38
N GLU A 85 8.49 7.98 3.50
CA GLU A 85 7.23 8.68 3.24
C GLU A 85 6.18 8.43 4.32
N LEU A 86 6.03 7.19 4.81
CA LEU A 86 5.11 6.91 5.93
C LEU A 86 5.59 7.60 7.21
N ARG A 87 6.90 7.59 7.51
CA ARG A 87 7.45 8.33 8.66
C ARG A 87 7.38 9.84 8.50
N LYS A 88 7.42 10.35 7.27
CA LYS A 88 7.23 11.77 6.99
C LYS A 88 5.78 12.18 7.26
N ASN A 89 4.84 11.30 6.91
CA ASN A 89 3.42 11.50 7.20
C ASN A 89 3.13 11.34 8.70
N GLU A 90 3.67 10.34 9.40
CA GLU A 90 3.54 10.21 10.85
C GLU A 90 4.10 11.42 11.60
N LYS A 91 5.25 11.95 11.20
CA LYS A 91 5.81 13.18 11.77
C LYS A 91 5.02 14.43 11.41
N LYS A 92 4.46 14.47 10.19
CA LYS A 92 3.64 15.59 9.71
C LYS A 92 2.31 15.67 10.46
N PHE A 93 1.78 14.53 10.90
CA PHE A 93 0.52 14.41 11.63
C PHE A 93 0.72 14.24 13.15
N ALA A 94 1.95 14.19 13.64
CA ALA A 94 2.24 14.14 15.07
C ALA A 94 1.85 15.48 15.73
N GLY A 95 0.99 15.41 16.75
CA GLY A 95 0.53 16.59 17.50
C GLY A 95 -0.75 17.22 16.98
N LEU A 96 -1.47 16.57 16.08
CA LEU A 96 -2.80 17.02 15.66
C LEU A 96 -3.83 16.84 16.78
N SER A 97 -4.80 17.75 16.82
CA SER A 97 -5.97 17.58 17.67
C SER A 97 -6.82 16.39 17.23
N SER A 98 -7.73 15.93 18.10
CA SER A 98 -8.66 14.84 17.79
C SER A 98 -9.52 15.16 16.54
N GLU A 99 -9.90 16.42 16.36
CA GLU A 99 -10.70 16.88 15.22
C GLU A 99 -9.87 16.92 13.93
N GLU A 100 -8.64 17.41 13.98
CA GLU A 100 -7.71 17.43 12.84
C GLU A 100 -7.37 15.99 12.37
N ASN A 101 -7.13 15.06 13.29
CA ASN A 101 -6.89 13.66 12.96
C ASN A 101 -8.07 13.02 12.23
N LYS A 102 -9.30 13.30 12.65
CA LYS A 102 -10.51 12.82 11.96
C LYS A 102 -10.61 13.35 10.53
N ILE A 103 -10.28 14.63 10.31
CA ILE A 103 -10.26 15.20 8.96
C ILE A 103 -9.23 14.50 8.07
N VAL A 104 -8.02 14.30 8.58
CA VAL A 104 -6.97 13.57 7.83
C VAL A 104 -7.45 12.18 7.43
N GLN A 105 -7.98 11.40 8.38
CA GLN A 105 -8.49 10.05 8.11
C GLN A 105 -9.61 10.03 7.07
N LEU A 106 -10.51 11.01 7.08
CA LEU A 106 -11.57 11.13 6.08
C LEU A 106 -11.00 11.39 4.68
N LEU A 107 -9.96 12.23 4.58
CA LEU A 107 -9.37 12.68 3.32
C LEU A 107 -8.26 11.75 2.80
N GLU A 108 -7.82 10.74 3.57
CA GLU A 108 -6.81 9.75 3.14
C GLU A 108 -7.30 8.85 2.00
N ASN A 109 -8.59 8.54 1.97
CA ASN A 109 -9.16 7.62 0.98
C ASN A 109 -9.51 8.32 -0.34
N GLU A 110 -10.10 9.49 -0.26
CA GLU A 110 -10.53 10.27 -1.43
C GLU A 110 -10.73 11.75 -1.07
N PRO A 111 -10.63 12.65 -2.04
CA PRO A 111 -11.00 14.06 -1.83
C PRO A 111 -12.49 14.19 -1.50
N LEU A 112 -12.83 14.98 -0.48
CA LEU A 112 -14.22 15.20 -0.05
C LEU A 112 -14.60 16.69 -0.16
N HIS A 113 -15.87 16.91 -0.49
CA HIS A 113 -16.45 18.24 -0.49
C HIS A 113 -16.64 18.75 0.94
N PHE A 114 -16.55 20.09 1.12
CA PHE A 114 -16.73 20.75 2.41
C PHE A 114 -17.96 20.26 3.18
N ASP A 115 -19.12 20.18 2.52
CA ASP A 115 -20.38 19.78 3.15
C ASP A 115 -20.36 18.31 3.64
N GLU A 116 -19.61 17.45 2.95
CA GLU A 116 -19.44 16.06 3.36
C GLU A 116 -18.56 15.95 4.61
N ILE A 117 -17.49 16.74 4.67
CA ILE A 117 -16.63 16.83 5.85
C ILE A 117 -17.43 17.31 7.06
N VAL A 118 -18.23 18.39 6.90
CA VAL A 118 -19.13 18.91 7.95
C VAL A 118 -20.07 17.83 8.46
N ARG A 119 -20.68 17.08 7.53
CA ARG A 119 -21.64 16.02 7.84
C ARG A 119 -21.00 14.85 8.59
N CYS A 120 -19.81 14.44 8.15
CA CYS A 120 -19.07 13.34 8.79
C CYS A 120 -18.58 13.70 10.20
N LEU A 121 -18.08 14.93 10.37
CA LEU A 121 -17.57 15.40 11.65
C LEU A 121 -18.69 15.76 12.65
N LYS A 122 -19.91 16.03 12.16
CA LYS A 122 -21.03 16.55 12.95
C LYS A 122 -20.67 17.83 13.73
N LEU A 123 -19.83 18.67 13.14
CA LEU A 123 -19.40 19.95 13.68
C LEU A 123 -20.16 21.10 13.00
N ASP A 124 -20.13 22.26 13.65
CA ASP A 124 -20.63 23.50 13.04
C ASP A 124 -19.82 23.85 11.79
N PRO A 125 -20.48 24.29 10.68
CA PRO A 125 -19.79 24.66 9.44
C PRO A 125 -18.71 25.73 9.62
N SER A 126 -18.95 26.72 10.47
CA SER A 126 -17.97 27.79 10.76
C SER A 126 -16.72 27.21 11.44
N LYS A 127 -16.90 26.31 12.40
CA LYS A 127 -15.80 25.63 13.09
C LYS A 127 -15.03 24.73 12.13
N THR A 128 -15.72 23.99 11.28
CA THR A 128 -15.09 23.12 10.26
C THR A 128 -14.29 23.94 9.27
N GLY A 129 -14.82 25.06 8.77
CA GLY A 129 -14.12 25.97 7.87
C GLY A 129 -12.85 26.54 8.48
N SER A 130 -12.91 26.96 9.75
CA SER A 130 -11.73 27.44 10.47
C SER A 130 -10.65 26.36 10.63
N LEU A 131 -11.05 25.12 10.96
CA LEU A 131 -10.12 23.99 11.06
C LEU A 131 -9.46 23.68 9.72
N LEU A 132 -10.23 23.59 8.64
CA LEU A 132 -9.69 23.34 7.31
C LEU A 132 -8.72 24.43 6.87
N SER A 133 -9.02 25.71 7.11
CA SER A 133 -8.11 26.82 6.81
C SER A 133 -6.80 26.72 7.59
N ILE A 134 -6.86 26.40 8.88
CA ILE A 134 -5.66 26.19 9.70
C ILE A 134 -4.84 25.00 9.20
N MET A 135 -5.50 23.91 8.86
CA MET A 135 -4.82 22.71 8.34
C MET A 135 -4.18 22.95 6.96
N GLU A 136 -4.82 23.76 6.12
CA GLU A 136 -4.27 24.19 4.84
C GLU A 136 -3.03 25.08 5.03
N MET A 137 -3.09 26.05 5.94
CA MET A 137 -1.93 26.87 6.32
C MET A 137 -0.76 26.04 6.90
N LYS A 138 -1.06 24.97 7.63
CA LYS A 138 -0.08 24.01 8.13
C LYS A 138 0.47 23.10 7.01
N GLY A 139 -0.08 23.16 5.79
CA GLY A 139 0.32 22.29 4.67
C GLY A 139 -0.06 20.83 4.86
N LEU A 140 -1.09 20.54 5.66
CA LEU A 140 -1.60 19.20 5.92
C LEU A 140 -2.59 18.74 4.85
N ILE A 141 -3.41 19.69 4.40
CA ILE A 141 -4.42 19.50 3.36
C ILE A 141 -4.29 20.60 2.31
N LYS A 142 -4.94 20.43 1.18
CA LYS A 142 -5.07 21.44 0.12
C LYS A 142 -6.50 21.51 -0.36
N SER A 143 -6.96 22.71 -0.68
CA SER A 143 -8.22 22.91 -1.38
C SER A 143 -8.07 22.59 -2.87
N LEU A 144 -9.11 22.00 -3.44
CA LEU A 144 -9.24 21.66 -4.85
C LEU A 144 -10.42 22.45 -5.44
N SER A 145 -10.51 22.46 -6.80
CA SER A 145 -11.64 23.07 -7.48
C SER A 145 -12.97 22.46 -7.01
N GLY A 146 -14.03 23.31 -6.95
CA GLY A 146 -15.36 22.89 -6.56
C GLY A 146 -15.57 22.66 -5.07
N GLY A 147 -14.75 23.23 -4.19
CA GLY A 147 -14.94 23.13 -2.73
C GLY A 147 -14.52 21.80 -2.12
N ASN A 148 -13.72 21.00 -2.85
CA ASN A 148 -13.16 19.75 -2.36
C ASN A 148 -11.81 19.97 -1.65
N TYR A 149 -11.49 19.08 -0.73
CA TYR A 149 -10.21 19.05 0.00
C TYR A 149 -9.54 17.69 -0.13
N SER A 150 -8.21 17.67 -0.11
CA SER A 150 -7.42 16.43 -0.08
C SER A 150 -6.19 16.58 0.82
N VAL A 151 -5.65 15.48 1.30
CA VAL A 151 -4.37 15.47 2.02
C VAL A 151 -3.24 15.85 1.07
N VAL A 152 -2.24 16.58 1.58
CA VAL A 152 -1.02 16.89 0.84
C VAL A 152 -0.06 15.72 0.98
N SER A 153 0.16 15.02 -0.14
CA SER A 153 1.12 13.91 -0.26
C SER A 153 2.56 14.35 -0.03
#